data_acdd07c7b9033628cb2d09fbc74d4950
#
_entry.id   acdd07c7b9033628cb2d09fbc74d4950
#
_cell.length_a   1.000
_cell.length_b   1.000
_cell.length_c   1.000
_cell.angle_alpha   90.00
_cell.angle_beta   90.00
_cell.angle_gamma   90.00
#
_symmetry.space_group_name_H-M   'P 1'
#
loop_
_entity.id
_entity.type
_entity.pdbx_description
1 polymer ?
#
loop_
_entity_poly.entity_id
_entity_poly.type
_entity_poly.pdbx_seq_one_letter_code
_entity_poly.pdbx_strand_id
1 'polypeptide(L)'
;VTWLNLLGSDVMGISLNPIKGDNHFKILKKNLNIIDKRGDIRNVNFLKKNIIDFKPDIVFHLAAQAIVSTSYKFPKKTFETNVLGTLNLLSVLSELKHKCIAIFITSDKCYKNIEVSRGYKETDELGGDDFYSSSKASAELVFHSFYKSFIKDKNKFLRVATARAGNVVGGGDWSKNRLIPDCAKSWSKDETVVLRSPNSTRPWQHVLEALSGYLHLAYQLNNKKELNGESFNFSNN
;
A
#
# COMPACT_ATOMS: atom_id res chain seq x y z
N VAL A 1 -4.61 -5.23 -9.96
CA VAL A 1 -4.60 -5.07 -11.42
C VAL A 1 -5.43 -6.16 -12.08
N THR A 2 -5.08 -7.45 -11.95
CA THR A 2 -5.80 -8.57 -12.59
C THR A 2 -7.30 -8.53 -12.30
N TRP A 3 -7.68 -8.37 -11.04
CA TRP A 3 -9.09 -8.31 -10.65
C TRP A 3 -9.84 -7.14 -11.30
N LEU A 4 -9.27 -5.93 -11.27
CA LEU A 4 -9.88 -4.77 -11.92
C LEU A 4 -10.01 -4.97 -13.45
N ASN A 5 -9.00 -5.57 -14.08
CA ASN A 5 -9.05 -5.88 -15.51
C ASN A 5 -10.16 -6.88 -15.84
N LEU A 6 -10.35 -7.93 -15.01
CA LEU A 6 -11.46 -8.89 -15.14
C LEU A 6 -12.83 -8.25 -14.92
N LEU A 7 -12.93 -7.19 -14.13
CA LEU A 7 -14.15 -6.41 -13.92
C LEU A 7 -14.40 -5.40 -15.05
N GLY A 8 -13.58 -5.39 -16.10
CA GLY A 8 -13.75 -4.49 -17.24
C GLY A 8 -13.30 -3.05 -17.01
N SER A 9 -12.52 -2.80 -15.97
CA SER A 9 -11.99 -1.46 -15.72
C SER A 9 -10.83 -1.11 -16.63
N ASP A 10 -10.74 0.16 -17.07
CA ASP A 10 -9.52 0.72 -17.65
C ASP A 10 -8.48 0.90 -16.56
N VAL A 11 -7.36 0.18 -16.67
CA VAL A 11 -6.35 0.14 -15.61
C VAL A 11 -5.03 0.75 -16.08
N MET A 12 -4.53 1.75 -15.33
CA MET A 12 -3.16 2.22 -15.47
C MET A 12 -2.35 1.80 -14.24
N GLY A 13 -1.22 1.14 -14.46
CA GLY A 13 -0.23 0.81 -13.42
C GLY A 13 0.97 1.74 -13.48
N ILE A 14 1.31 2.34 -12.34
CA ILE A 14 2.55 3.12 -12.15
C ILE A 14 3.48 2.37 -11.21
N SER A 15 4.67 2.01 -11.65
CA SER A 15 5.66 1.33 -10.82
C SER A 15 7.08 1.49 -11.35
N LEU A 16 8.06 1.15 -10.52
CA LEU A 16 9.45 0.95 -10.97
C LEU A 16 9.52 -0.23 -11.96
N ASN A 17 10.64 -0.34 -12.67
CA ASN A 17 10.89 -1.49 -13.52
C ASN A 17 10.82 -2.79 -12.70
N PRO A 18 10.25 -3.88 -13.24
CA PRO A 18 10.27 -5.18 -12.61
C PRO A 18 11.71 -5.66 -12.37
N ILE A 19 11.88 -6.48 -11.36
CA ILE A 19 13.17 -7.13 -11.09
C ILE A 19 13.56 -7.99 -12.31
N LYS A 20 14.85 -8.01 -12.66
CA LYS A 20 15.36 -8.83 -13.75
C LYS A 20 15.08 -10.32 -13.50
N GLY A 21 14.85 -11.09 -14.56
CA GLY A 21 14.51 -12.51 -14.49
C GLY A 21 13.00 -12.77 -14.46
N ASP A 22 12.63 -13.95 -14.00
CA ASP A 22 11.22 -14.34 -13.88
C ASP A 22 10.58 -13.64 -12.69
N ASN A 23 9.45 -13.00 -12.95
CA ASN A 23 8.69 -12.30 -11.95
C ASN A 23 7.19 -12.36 -12.27
N HIS A 24 6.37 -12.20 -11.25
CA HIS A 24 4.92 -12.32 -11.35
C HIS A 24 4.31 -11.38 -12.39
N PHE A 25 4.79 -10.14 -12.47
CA PHE A 25 4.30 -9.17 -13.45
C PHE A 25 4.51 -9.63 -14.89
N LYS A 26 5.67 -10.20 -15.20
CA LYS A 26 6.00 -10.70 -16.54
C LYS A 26 5.06 -11.82 -17.00
N ILE A 27 4.66 -12.69 -16.06
CA ILE A 27 3.70 -13.76 -16.31
C ILE A 27 2.31 -13.18 -16.55
N LEU A 28 1.85 -12.30 -15.68
CA LEU A 28 0.51 -11.71 -15.73
C LEU A 28 0.31 -10.78 -16.93
N LYS A 29 1.33 -9.97 -17.28
CA LYS A 29 1.24 -8.94 -18.32
C LYS A 29 0.76 -9.50 -19.67
N LYS A 30 1.05 -10.76 -19.97
CA LYS A 30 0.64 -11.40 -21.24
C LYS A 30 -0.88 -11.42 -21.44
N ASN A 31 -1.65 -11.46 -20.35
CA ASN A 31 -3.10 -11.60 -20.33
C ASN A 31 -3.82 -10.37 -19.78
N LEU A 32 -3.12 -9.25 -19.60
CA LEU A 32 -3.70 -8.04 -19.03
C LEU A 32 -3.71 -6.90 -20.05
N ASN A 33 -4.88 -6.31 -20.24
CA ASN A 33 -5.03 -5.06 -20.97
C ASN A 33 -4.86 -3.89 -20.00
N ILE A 34 -3.62 -3.36 -19.87
CA ILE A 34 -3.28 -2.29 -18.96
C ILE A 34 -2.35 -1.26 -19.57
N ILE A 35 -2.48 -0.02 -19.18
CA ILE A 35 -1.52 1.04 -19.46
C ILE A 35 -0.40 0.94 -18.42
N ASP A 36 0.79 0.49 -18.85
CA ASP A 36 1.94 0.26 -17.98
C ASP A 36 2.92 1.45 -18.05
N LYS A 37 2.96 2.25 -16.99
CA LYS A 37 3.85 3.42 -16.86
C LYS A 37 4.99 3.13 -15.87
N ARG A 38 6.23 3.25 -16.34
CA ARG A 38 7.42 3.00 -15.53
C ARG A 38 8.01 4.30 -15.03
N GLY A 39 8.03 4.46 -13.69
CA GLY A 39 8.55 5.66 -13.03
C GLY A 39 8.51 5.55 -11.52
N ASP A 40 9.10 6.54 -10.88
CA ASP A 40 9.22 6.62 -9.42
C ASP A 40 8.21 7.61 -8.86
N ILE A 41 7.49 7.20 -7.80
CA ILE A 41 6.51 8.06 -7.11
C ILE A 41 7.15 9.29 -6.44
N ARG A 42 8.47 9.29 -6.26
CA ARG A 42 9.22 10.46 -5.79
C ARG A 42 9.32 11.56 -6.85
N ASN A 43 9.08 11.25 -8.10
CA ASN A 43 9.04 12.23 -9.19
C ASN A 43 7.62 12.78 -9.37
N VAL A 44 7.36 13.92 -8.76
CA VAL A 44 6.03 14.56 -8.77
C VAL A 44 5.58 14.95 -10.18
N ASN A 45 6.50 15.40 -11.05
CA ASN A 45 6.16 15.78 -12.43
C ASN A 45 5.72 14.56 -13.26
N PHE A 46 6.38 13.41 -13.04
CA PHE A 46 5.97 12.16 -13.68
C PHE A 46 4.59 11.72 -13.22
N LEU A 47 4.31 11.76 -11.90
CA LEU A 47 2.99 11.46 -11.36
C LEU A 47 1.92 12.39 -11.93
N LYS A 48 2.17 13.71 -11.86
CA LYS A 48 1.24 14.75 -12.32
C LYS A 48 0.84 14.53 -13.78
N LYS A 49 1.82 14.37 -14.66
CA LYS A 49 1.56 14.13 -16.09
C LYS A 49 0.64 12.91 -16.28
N ASN A 50 1.02 11.75 -15.74
CA ASN A 50 0.29 10.51 -16.00
C ASN A 50 -1.10 10.51 -15.36
N ILE A 51 -1.27 11.06 -14.16
CA ILE A 51 -2.55 11.09 -13.44
C ILE A 51 -3.52 12.07 -14.12
N ILE A 52 -3.05 13.25 -14.51
CA ILE A 52 -3.90 14.24 -15.19
C ILE A 52 -4.35 13.74 -16.55
N ASP A 53 -3.44 13.11 -17.32
CA ASP A 53 -3.76 12.58 -18.65
C ASP A 53 -4.76 11.41 -18.57
N PHE A 54 -4.61 10.53 -17.57
CA PHE A 54 -5.45 9.35 -17.38
C PHE A 54 -6.81 9.65 -16.75
N LYS A 55 -6.90 10.65 -15.89
CA LYS A 55 -8.12 11.07 -15.15
C LYS A 55 -8.78 9.92 -14.37
N PRO A 56 -8.09 9.31 -13.41
CA PRO A 56 -8.61 8.16 -12.69
C PRO A 56 -9.84 8.50 -11.84
N ASP A 57 -10.85 7.61 -11.85
CA ASP A 57 -11.96 7.63 -10.90
C ASP A 57 -11.55 7.08 -9.53
N ILE A 58 -10.67 6.07 -9.54
CA ILE A 58 -10.18 5.42 -8.31
C ILE A 58 -8.66 5.24 -8.40
N VAL A 59 -7.99 5.52 -7.28
CA VAL A 59 -6.54 5.31 -7.12
C VAL A 59 -6.27 4.42 -5.92
N PHE A 60 -5.49 3.37 -6.11
CA PHE A 60 -4.95 2.54 -5.04
C PHE A 60 -3.43 2.79 -4.93
N HIS A 61 -3.00 3.43 -3.84
CA HIS A 61 -1.59 3.70 -3.58
C HIS A 61 -0.94 2.55 -2.81
N LEU A 62 -0.40 1.57 -3.55
CA LEU A 62 0.32 0.42 -2.98
C LEU A 62 1.85 0.57 -3.08
N ALA A 63 2.32 1.60 -3.79
CA ALA A 63 3.75 1.80 -4.02
C ALA A 63 4.47 2.18 -2.73
N ALA A 64 5.40 1.35 -2.31
CA ALA A 64 6.20 1.56 -1.11
C ALA A 64 7.52 0.78 -1.17
N GLN A 65 8.50 1.18 -0.36
CA GLN A 65 9.58 0.30 0.05
C GLN A 65 9.04 -0.54 1.22
N ALA A 66 8.76 -1.84 0.97
CA ALA A 66 7.98 -2.70 1.88
C ALA A 66 8.82 -3.70 2.69
N ILE A 67 10.15 -3.70 2.55
CA ILE A 67 11.03 -4.69 3.15
C ILE A 67 11.77 -4.08 4.34
N VAL A 68 11.49 -4.59 5.55
CA VAL A 68 12.10 -4.09 6.80
C VAL A 68 13.63 -4.14 6.75
N SER A 69 14.24 -5.26 6.33
CA SER A 69 15.69 -5.36 6.23
C SER A 69 16.32 -4.39 5.22
N THR A 70 15.58 -3.95 4.22
CA THR A 70 16.00 -2.93 3.26
C THR A 70 15.99 -1.53 3.88
N SER A 71 15.09 -1.25 4.82
CA SER A 71 15.04 0.05 5.50
C SER A 71 16.28 0.32 6.36
N TYR A 72 16.87 -0.72 6.94
CA TYR A 72 18.14 -0.60 7.66
C TYR A 72 19.33 -0.27 6.75
N LYS A 73 19.32 -0.78 5.51
CA LYS A 73 20.39 -0.52 4.53
C LYS A 73 20.20 0.83 3.82
N PHE A 74 18.97 1.23 3.58
CA PHE A 74 18.62 2.41 2.80
C PHE A 74 17.53 3.25 3.50
N PRO A 75 17.81 3.78 4.72
CA PRO A 75 16.79 4.48 5.51
C PRO A 75 16.24 5.71 4.80
N LYS A 76 17.11 6.55 4.24
CA LYS A 76 16.70 7.75 3.48
C LYS A 76 15.75 7.40 2.33
N LYS A 77 16.12 6.40 1.50
CA LYS A 77 15.29 5.95 0.37
C LYS A 77 13.93 5.43 0.85
N THR A 78 13.89 4.74 2.00
CA THR A 78 12.64 4.25 2.59
C THR A 78 11.71 5.39 2.95
N PHE A 79 12.20 6.43 3.62
CA PHE A 79 11.42 7.62 3.95
C PHE A 79 10.98 8.41 2.71
N GLU A 80 11.89 8.67 1.79
CA GLU A 80 11.57 9.35 0.53
C GLU A 80 10.45 8.63 -0.23
N THR A 81 10.50 7.29 -0.29
CA THR A 81 9.49 6.52 -1.01
C THR A 81 8.16 6.49 -0.25
N ASN A 82 8.19 6.14 1.05
CA ASN A 82 6.97 5.87 1.79
C ASN A 82 6.27 7.16 2.25
N VAL A 83 7.03 8.19 2.60
CA VAL A 83 6.49 9.44 3.14
C VAL A 83 6.35 10.49 2.04
N LEU A 84 7.45 10.87 1.38
CA LEU A 84 7.40 11.88 0.33
C LEU A 84 6.65 11.38 -0.91
N GLY A 85 6.74 10.08 -1.25
CA GLY A 85 5.94 9.49 -2.32
C GLY A 85 4.44 9.59 -2.05
N THR A 86 4.01 9.35 -0.81
CA THR A 86 2.61 9.55 -0.37
C THR A 86 2.20 11.02 -0.46
N LEU A 87 3.05 11.94 0.02
CA LEU A 87 2.79 13.38 -0.08
C LEU A 87 2.67 13.83 -1.53
N ASN A 88 3.57 13.39 -2.40
CA ASN A 88 3.55 13.73 -3.83
C ASN A 88 2.23 13.30 -4.48
N LEU A 89 1.78 12.07 -4.20
CA LEU A 89 0.52 11.57 -4.74
C LEU A 89 -0.67 12.36 -4.21
N LEU A 90 -0.75 12.63 -2.90
CA LEU A 90 -1.80 13.47 -2.30
C LEU A 90 -1.85 14.85 -2.96
N SER A 91 -0.68 15.47 -3.14
CA SER A 91 -0.56 16.79 -3.76
C SER A 91 -1.11 16.78 -5.19
N VAL A 92 -0.70 15.80 -6.01
CA VAL A 92 -1.17 15.69 -7.39
C VAL A 92 -2.67 15.41 -7.47
N LEU A 93 -3.19 14.49 -6.62
CA LEU A 93 -4.61 14.17 -6.60
C LEU A 93 -5.48 15.36 -6.14
N SER A 94 -4.96 16.20 -5.26
CA SER A 94 -5.68 17.40 -4.80
C SER A 94 -5.89 18.46 -5.88
N GLU A 95 -5.14 18.41 -6.98
CA GLU A 95 -5.28 19.31 -8.12
C GLU A 95 -6.38 18.87 -9.11
N LEU A 96 -6.88 17.61 -9.00
CA LEU A 96 -7.90 17.08 -9.90
C LEU A 96 -9.20 17.89 -9.82
N LYS A 97 -9.83 18.08 -10.98
CA LYS A 97 -11.11 18.83 -11.12
C LYS A 97 -12.28 17.90 -11.46
N HIS A 98 -12.12 16.60 -11.26
CA HIS A 98 -13.17 15.59 -11.38
C HIS A 98 -13.18 14.72 -10.12
N LYS A 99 -14.27 13.97 -9.92
CA LYS A 99 -14.43 13.10 -8.76
C LYS A 99 -13.40 11.99 -8.80
N CYS A 100 -12.65 11.85 -7.73
CA CYS A 100 -11.65 10.79 -7.57
C CYS A 100 -11.67 10.26 -6.15
N ILE A 101 -11.49 8.96 -6.00
CA ILE A 101 -11.39 8.27 -4.72
C ILE A 101 -9.99 7.69 -4.62
N ALA A 102 -9.30 7.90 -3.50
CA ALA A 102 -7.97 7.34 -3.34
C ALA A 102 -7.81 6.59 -2.00
N ILE A 103 -7.38 5.34 -2.08
CA ILE A 103 -7.06 4.49 -0.94
C ILE A 103 -5.55 4.37 -0.82
N PHE A 104 -5.03 4.80 0.33
CA PHE A 104 -3.60 4.76 0.65
C PHE A 104 -3.30 3.54 1.53
N ILE A 105 -2.60 2.56 0.98
CA ILE A 105 -2.27 1.33 1.68
C ILE A 105 -1.02 1.55 2.53
N THR A 106 -1.21 1.54 3.85
CA THR A 106 -0.13 1.64 4.82
C THR A 106 0.23 0.27 5.40
N SER A 107 0.10 0.05 6.70
CA SER A 107 0.43 -1.23 7.32
C SER A 107 -0.01 -1.21 8.79
N ASP A 108 -0.27 -2.38 9.38
CA ASP A 108 -0.36 -2.61 10.83
C ASP A 108 0.89 -2.17 11.59
N LYS A 109 2.04 -2.13 10.93
CA LYS A 109 3.31 -1.66 11.48
C LYS A 109 3.40 -0.14 11.68
N CYS A 110 2.34 0.60 11.34
CA CYS A 110 2.26 2.03 11.68
C CYS A 110 1.98 2.29 13.16
N TYR A 111 1.52 1.30 13.91
CA TYR A 111 1.28 1.42 15.34
C TYR A 111 2.57 1.33 16.16
N LYS A 112 2.62 2.06 17.25
CA LYS A 112 3.62 1.87 18.29
C LYS A 112 3.39 0.49 18.92
N ASN A 113 4.38 -0.38 18.82
CA ASN A 113 4.26 -1.73 19.36
C ASN A 113 4.48 -1.71 20.87
N ILE A 114 3.41 -1.88 21.63
CA ILE A 114 3.40 -1.97 23.10
C ILE A 114 3.00 -3.36 23.59
N GLU A 115 3.02 -4.36 22.69
CA GLU A 115 2.77 -5.77 22.99
C GLU A 115 1.47 -6.04 23.79
N VAL A 116 0.39 -5.34 23.43
CA VAL A 116 -0.93 -5.55 24.05
C VAL A 116 -1.55 -6.88 23.62
N SER A 117 -2.32 -7.50 24.52
CA SER A 117 -2.99 -8.77 24.24
C SER A 117 -4.15 -8.67 23.24
N ARG A 118 -4.68 -7.48 23.00
CA ARG A 118 -5.73 -7.21 22.01
C ARG A 118 -5.16 -6.80 20.66
N GLY A 119 -5.97 -6.86 19.61
CA GLY A 119 -5.63 -6.20 18.33
C GLY A 119 -5.54 -4.68 18.46
N TYR A 120 -4.72 -4.04 17.64
CA TYR A 120 -4.65 -2.59 17.54
C TYR A 120 -5.90 -2.02 16.88
N LYS A 121 -6.39 -0.89 17.41
CA LYS A 121 -7.50 -0.11 16.86
C LYS A 121 -6.97 1.08 16.09
N GLU A 122 -7.79 1.64 15.21
CA GLU A 122 -7.42 2.79 14.38
C GLU A 122 -7.06 4.04 15.20
N THR A 123 -7.55 4.12 16.44
CA THR A 123 -7.28 5.20 17.40
C THR A 123 -6.02 5.01 18.24
N ASP A 124 -5.35 3.86 18.13
CA ASP A 124 -4.13 3.60 18.90
C ASP A 124 -2.96 4.45 18.39
N GLU A 125 -1.98 4.67 19.26
CA GLU A 125 -0.82 5.51 19.00
C GLU A 125 -0.02 5.03 17.78
N LEU A 126 0.27 5.96 16.87
CA LEU A 126 1.15 5.72 15.74
C LEU A 126 2.61 5.82 16.18
N GLY A 127 3.46 4.95 15.63
CA GLY A 127 4.89 4.94 15.93
C GLY A 127 5.59 3.75 15.32
N GLY A 128 6.85 3.54 15.66
CA GLY A 128 7.60 2.37 15.22
C GLY A 128 9.08 2.54 15.48
N ASP A 129 9.71 1.50 16.04
CA ASP A 129 11.11 1.53 16.46
C ASP A 129 12.08 1.24 15.31
N ASP A 130 11.61 0.64 14.23
CA ASP A 130 12.40 0.46 13.02
C ASP A 130 12.02 1.48 11.92
N PHE A 131 12.95 1.76 11.01
CA PHE A 131 12.78 2.76 9.95
C PHE A 131 11.63 2.47 8.99
N TYR A 132 11.29 1.20 8.76
CA TYR A 132 10.12 0.86 7.95
C TYR A 132 8.83 1.22 8.69
N SER A 133 8.69 0.77 9.93
CA SER A 133 7.52 1.05 10.77
C SER A 133 7.34 2.55 10.97
N SER A 134 8.42 3.26 11.33
CA SER A 134 8.43 4.71 11.45
C SER A 134 8.03 5.40 10.13
N SER A 135 8.48 4.93 8.97
CA SER A 135 8.06 5.51 7.68
C SER A 135 6.57 5.30 7.38
N LYS A 136 5.99 4.18 7.80
CA LYS A 136 4.55 3.92 7.65
C LYS A 136 3.72 4.77 8.61
N ALA A 137 4.15 4.93 9.86
CA ALA A 137 3.53 5.86 10.80
C ALA A 137 3.60 7.31 10.31
N SER A 138 4.75 7.73 9.78
CA SER A 138 4.93 9.07 9.21
C SER A 138 4.05 9.29 7.98
N ALA A 139 3.85 8.27 7.14
CA ALA A 139 2.94 8.36 6.00
C ALA A 139 1.47 8.58 6.45
N GLU A 140 1.03 7.92 7.53
CA GLU A 140 -0.28 8.17 8.16
C GLU A 140 -0.40 9.60 8.68
N LEU A 141 0.62 10.09 9.38
CA LEU A 141 0.64 11.47 9.90
C LEU A 141 0.57 12.50 8.77
N VAL A 142 1.35 12.29 7.71
CA VAL A 142 1.32 13.14 6.50
C VAL A 142 -0.04 13.08 5.85
N PHE A 143 -0.63 11.90 5.70
CA PHE A 143 -1.97 11.72 5.13
C PHE A 143 -3.02 12.53 5.92
N HIS A 144 -3.08 12.37 7.23
CA HIS A 144 -4.06 13.07 8.07
C HIS A 144 -3.85 14.58 8.10
N SER A 145 -2.60 15.03 8.18
CA SER A 145 -2.27 16.46 8.15
C SER A 145 -2.65 17.08 6.80
N PHE A 146 -2.35 16.39 5.69
CA PHE A 146 -2.70 16.85 4.35
C PHE A 146 -4.22 16.87 4.15
N TYR A 147 -4.92 15.82 4.58
CA TYR A 147 -6.38 15.76 4.52
C TYR A 147 -7.02 16.95 5.25
N LYS A 148 -6.64 17.19 6.51
CA LYS A 148 -7.20 18.30 7.31
C LYS A 148 -6.87 19.67 6.72
N SER A 149 -5.68 19.84 6.16
CA SER A 149 -5.20 21.13 5.67
C SER A 149 -5.70 21.48 4.28
N PHE A 150 -5.85 20.50 3.38
CA PHE A 150 -6.04 20.75 1.95
C PHE A 150 -7.25 20.06 1.32
N ILE A 151 -7.80 19.00 1.95
CA ILE A 151 -8.92 18.23 1.37
C ILE A 151 -10.23 18.47 2.11
N LYS A 152 -10.23 18.27 3.44
CA LYS A 152 -11.43 18.47 4.27
C LYS A 152 -12.00 19.87 4.03
N ASP A 153 -13.27 19.97 3.71
CA ASP A 153 -14.01 21.21 3.48
C ASP A 153 -13.47 22.13 2.34
N LYS A 154 -12.37 21.76 1.69
CA LYS A 154 -11.71 22.55 0.64
C LYS A 154 -11.74 21.89 -0.74
N ASN A 155 -11.73 20.56 -0.81
CA ASN A 155 -11.72 19.81 -2.06
C ASN A 155 -12.95 18.91 -2.16
N LYS A 156 -13.90 19.31 -3.00
CA LYS A 156 -15.14 18.55 -3.23
C LYS A 156 -14.99 17.38 -4.19
N PHE A 157 -13.87 17.29 -4.89
CA PHE A 157 -13.63 16.29 -5.92
C PHE A 157 -12.92 15.06 -5.39
N LEU A 158 -12.07 15.21 -4.37
CA LEU A 158 -11.22 14.14 -3.86
C LEU A 158 -11.74 13.59 -2.53
N ARG A 159 -11.89 12.26 -2.47
CA ARG A 159 -12.12 11.54 -1.22
C ARG A 159 -11.00 10.56 -0.99
N VAL A 160 -10.49 10.50 0.23
CA VAL A 160 -9.29 9.71 0.58
C VAL A 160 -9.52 8.92 1.87
N ALA A 161 -8.89 7.75 1.96
CA ALA A 161 -8.82 6.97 3.20
C ALA A 161 -7.50 6.20 3.24
N THR A 162 -7.05 5.80 4.45
CA THR A 162 -5.94 4.85 4.59
C THR A 162 -6.46 3.45 4.90
N ALA A 163 -5.72 2.44 4.44
CA ALA A 163 -5.99 1.04 4.71
C ALA A 163 -4.74 0.40 5.33
N ARG A 164 -4.87 -0.07 6.57
CA ARG A 164 -3.80 -0.68 7.37
C ARG A 164 -3.98 -2.19 7.33
N ALA A 165 -3.23 -2.88 6.49
CA ALA A 165 -3.26 -4.33 6.43
C ALA A 165 -2.10 -4.95 7.18
N GLY A 166 -2.36 -6.08 7.82
CA GLY A 166 -1.34 -6.93 8.43
C GLY A 166 -0.56 -7.73 7.40
N ASN A 167 -0.12 -8.93 7.78
CA ASN A 167 0.64 -9.79 6.88
C ASN A 167 -0.28 -10.37 5.80
N VAL A 168 -0.03 -9.99 4.56
CA VAL A 168 -0.78 -10.47 3.39
C VAL A 168 0.04 -11.54 2.67
N VAL A 169 -0.56 -12.69 2.39
CA VAL A 169 0.05 -13.80 1.67
C VAL A 169 -0.67 -14.08 0.36
N GLY A 170 0.10 -14.36 -0.69
CA GLY A 170 -0.42 -14.71 -2.02
C GLY A 170 0.69 -15.18 -2.94
N GLY A 171 0.31 -15.73 -4.08
CA GLY A 171 1.26 -16.21 -5.08
C GLY A 171 2.13 -15.11 -5.68
N GLY A 172 3.36 -15.48 -6.07
CA GLY A 172 4.29 -14.60 -6.80
C GLY A 172 5.17 -13.69 -5.95
N ASP A 173 5.07 -13.69 -4.63
CA ASP A 173 6.03 -13.03 -3.75
C ASP A 173 7.21 -13.98 -3.44
N TRP A 174 8.37 -13.65 -3.97
CA TRP A 174 9.64 -14.37 -3.73
C TRP A 174 10.66 -13.49 -3.00
N SER A 175 10.20 -12.44 -2.33
CA SER A 175 11.08 -11.51 -1.61
C SER A 175 11.84 -12.22 -0.49
N LYS A 176 13.14 -11.90 -0.38
CA LYS A 176 13.99 -12.44 0.69
C LYS A 176 13.54 -11.95 2.06
N ASN A 177 13.78 -12.75 3.08
CA ASN A 177 13.48 -12.45 4.48
C ASN A 177 11.97 -12.31 4.77
N ARG A 178 11.11 -12.95 3.98
CA ARG A 178 9.69 -13.13 4.25
C ARG A 178 9.41 -14.58 4.59
N LEU A 179 8.64 -14.81 5.64
CA LEU A 179 8.41 -16.14 6.23
C LEU A 179 7.90 -17.14 5.18
N ILE A 180 6.79 -16.86 4.52
CA ILE A 180 6.17 -17.81 3.59
C ILE A 180 7.07 -18.10 2.37
N PRO A 181 7.67 -17.10 1.67
CA PRO A 181 8.64 -17.37 0.62
C PRO A 181 9.87 -18.15 1.09
N ASP A 182 10.38 -17.88 2.30
CA ASP A 182 11.54 -18.59 2.84
C ASP A 182 11.17 -20.05 3.17
N CYS A 183 9.99 -20.31 3.77
CA CYS A 183 9.45 -21.67 3.96
C CYS A 183 9.32 -22.42 2.63
N ALA A 184 8.67 -21.83 1.64
CA ALA A 184 8.47 -22.46 0.34
C ALA A 184 9.79 -22.83 -0.35
N LYS A 185 10.81 -21.96 -0.25
CA LYS A 185 12.16 -22.22 -0.79
C LYS A 185 12.87 -23.35 -0.08
N SER A 186 12.80 -23.41 1.26
CA SER A 186 13.45 -24.47 2.03
C SER A 186 12.78 -25.82 1.75
N TRP A 187 11.44 -25.87 1.81
CA TRP A 187 10.70 -27.11 1.53
C TRP A 187 10.90 -27.63 0.10
N SER A 188 11.00 -26.71 -0.88
CA SER A 188 11.28 -27.15 -2.28
C SER A 188 12.66 -27.80 -2.47
N LYS A 189 13.54 -27.69 -1.48
CA LYS A 189 14.89 -28.28 -1.47
C LYS A 189 15.06 -29.38 -0.42
N ASP A 190 13.97 -29.73 0.26
CA ASP A 190 13.99 -30.66 1.40
C ASP A 190 14.89 -30.18 2.56
N GLU A 191 14.97 -28.83 2.75
CA GLU A 191 15.77 -28.18 3.78
C GLU A 191 14.91 -27.81 5.00
N THR A 192 15.51 -27.83 6.18
CA THR A 192 14.86 -27.37 7.42
C THR A 192 14.64 -25.86 7.39
N VAL A 193 13.43 -25.43 7.75
CA VAL A 193 13.10 -24.01 7.87
C VAL A 193 13.63 -23.44 9.19
N VAL A 194 14.40 -22.37 9.12
CA VAL A 194 14.88 -21.65 10.30
C VAL A 194 13.99 -20.45 10.58
N LEU A 195 13.28 -20.49 11.71
CA LEU A 195 12.43 -19.39 12.17
C LEU A 195 13.22 -18.42 13.06
N ARG A 196 13.27 -17.14 12.68
CA ARG A 196 13.99 -16.11 13.44
C ARG A 196 13.28 -15.66 14.71
N SER A 197 11.95 -15.69 14.71
CA SER A 197 11.10 -15.22 15.82
C SER A 197 9.89 -16.13 15.95
N PRO A 198 10.06 -17.37 16.48
CA PRO A 198 8.99 -18.39 16.49
C PRO A 198 7.78 -18.00 17.35
N ASN A 199 7.97 -17.18 18.37
CA ASN A 199 6.91 -16.73 19.29
C ASN A 199 6.16 -15.47 18.80
N SER A 200 6.56 -14.90 17.67
CA SER A 200 5.88 -13.72 17.13
C SER A 200 4.54 -14.09 16.49
N THR A 201 3.47 -13.47 16.94
CA THR A 201 2.14 -13.56 16.31
C THR A 201 2.02 -12.56 15.17
N ARG A 202 1.23 -12.88 14.14
CA ARG A 202 0.96 -11.99 13.01
C ARG A 202 -0.46 -12.22 12.49
N PRO A 203 -1.18 -11.16 12.10
CA PRO A 203 -2.50 -11.27 11.51
C PRO A 203 -2.39 -11.65 10.02
N TRP A 204 -2.23 -12.94 9.75
CA TRP A 204 -2.12 -13.44 8.38
C TRP A 204 -3.46 -13.44 7.68
N GLN A 205 -3.49 -12.93 6.45
CA GLN A 205 -4.68 -12.96 5.60
C GLN A 205 -4.29 -13.26 4.15
N HIS A 206 -5.23 -13.84 3.41
CA HIS A 206 -5.02 -14.07 1.98
C HIS A 206 -5.09 -12.75 1.22
N VAL A 207 -4.29 -12.61 0.15
CA VAL A 207 -4.22 -11.37 -0.63
C VAL A 207 -5.58 -10.92 -1.18
N LEU A 208 -6.45 -11.85 -1.57
CA LEU A 208 -7.78 -11.51 -2.09
C LEU A 208 -8.69 -10.91 -1.03
N GLU A 209 -8.53 -11.27 0.25
CA GLU A 209 -9.30 -10.67 1.34
C GLU A 209 -8.93 -9.21 1.54
N ALA A 210 -7.62 -8.92 1.65
CA ALA A 210 -7.15 -7.54 1.72
C ALA A 210 -7.60 -6.70 0.50
N LEU A 211 -7.46 -7.25 -0.70
CA LEU A 211 -7.86 -6.56 -1.94
C LEU A 211 -9.38 -6.36 -2.02
N SER A 212 -10.18 -7.34 -1.59
CA SER A 212 -11.64 -7.22 -1.47
C SER A 212 -12.02 -6.07 -0.53
N GLY A 213 -11.35 -6.02 0.64
CA GLY A 213 -11.53 -4.93 1.59
C GLY A 213 -11.21 -3.57 1.01
N TYR A 214 -10.13 -3.43 0.24
CA TYR A 214 -9.77 -2.15 -0.40
C TYR A 214 -10.78 -1.73 -1.46
N LEU A 215 -11.27 -2.65 -2.27
CA LEU A 215 -12.31 -2.38 -3.26
C LEU A 215 -13.62 -1.98 -2.57
N HIS A 216 -14.00 -2.69 -1.50
CA HIS A 216 -15.17 -2.36 -0.71
C HIS A 216 -15.05 -0.99 -0.03
N LEU A 217 -13.87 -0.67 0.53
CA LEU A 217 -13.61 0.66 1.10
C LEU A 217 -13.76 1.76 0.06
N ALA A 218 -13.24 1.57 -1.15
CA ALA A 218 -13.39 2.54 -2.23
C ALA A 218 -14.88 2.74 -2.60
N TYR A 219 -15.66 1.66 -2.68
CA TYR A 219 -17.10 1.72 -2.91
C TYR A 219 -17.83 2.47 -1.77
N GLN A 220 -17.53 2.15 -0.51
CA GLN A 220 -18.14 2.82 0.65
C GLN A 220 -17.76 4.30 0.69
N LEU A 221 -16.51 4.64 0.45
CA LEU A 221 -16.00 6.02 0.42
C LEU A 221 -16.65 6.83 -0.71
N ASN A 222 -17.03 6.18 -1.83
CA ASN A 222 -17.82 6.81 -2.87
C ASN A 222 -19.22 7.23 -2.40
N ASN A 223 -19.83 6.44 -1.53
CA ASN A 223 -21.23 6.61 -1.12
C ASN A 223 -21.37 7.35 0.22
N LYS A 224 -20.39 7.22 1.11
CA LYS A 224 -20.42 7.74 2.49
C LYS A 224 -19.36 8.81 2.70
N LYS A 225 -19.77 10.07 2.80
CA LYS A 225 -18.86 11.21 2.97
C LYS A 225 -18.16 11.21 4.34
N GLU A 226 -18.78 10.65 5.34
CA GLU A 226 -18.26 10.55 6.71
C GLU A 226 -17.00 9.67 6.83
N LEU A 227 -16.75 8.80 5.86
CA LEU A 227 -15.54 7.97 5.82
C LEU A 227 -14.32 8.71 5.25
N ASN A 228 -14.53 9.93 4.72
CA ASN A 228 -13.46 10.69 4.08
C ASN A 228 -12.43 11.18 5.10
N GLY A 229 -11.19 10.79 4.91
CA GLY A 229 -10.06 11.13 5.78
C GLY A 229 -9.82 10.13 6.91
N GLU A 230 -10.60 9.05 6.99
CA GLU A 230 -10.49 8.04 8.03
C GLU A 230 -9.49 6.94 7.69
N SER A 231 -9.05 6.21 8.74
CA SER A 231 -8.17 5.05 8.63
C SER A 231 -8.94 3.78 8.97
N PHE A 232 -8.59 2.66 8.31
CA PHE A 232 -9.26 1.37 8.50
C PHE A 232 -8.27 0.24 8.61
N ASN A 233 -8.44 -0.62 9.62
CA ASN A 233 -7.69 -1.86 9.77
C ASN A 233 -8.30 -2.98 8.92
N PHE A 234 -7.44 -3.78 8.30
CA PHE A 234 -7.80 -4.97 7.56
C PHE A 234 -7.03 -6.17 8.12
N SER A 235 -7.73 -7.02 8.84
CA SER A 235 -7.20 -8.27 9.40
C SER A 235 -8.33 -9.29 9.51
N ASN A 236 -7.98 -10.57 9.67
CA ASN A 236 -8.95 -11.58 10.08
C ASN A 236 -9.32 -11.39 11.55
N ASN A 237 -10.56 -11.68 11.88
CA ASN A 237 -11.03 -11.76 13.27
C ASN A 237 -10.44 -12.98 13.99
#